data_042fc509410b813bd29bde61a3872c18
#
_entry.id   042fc509410b813bd29bde61a3872c18
#
_cell.length_a   1.000
_cell.length_b   1.000
_cell.length_c   1.000
_cell.angle_alpha   90.00
_cell.angle_beta   90.00
_cell.angle_gamma   90.00
#
_symmetry.space_group_name_H-M   'P 1'
#
loop_
_entity.id
_entity.type
_entity.pdbx_description
1 polymer ?
#
loop_
_entity_poly.entity_id
_entity_poly.type
_entity_poly.pdbx_seq_one_letter_code
_entity_poly.pdbx_strand_id
1 'polypeptide(L)'
;MVKLQKLLDGGYEFFTGVPDSGLKPFIDEIIESGVKHIIATNEGQAIGIAVGAELVGKKSCVYLQNSGLGNIINPLTSLCIPYDIHPLLVIGHRHTLLQHKIMGEVDDDLLKLIGYTNYIIVRGDNNV
;
A
#
# COMPACT_ATOMS: atom_id res chain seq x y z
N MET A 1 6.95 1.99 -12.60
CA MET A 1 7.01 2.44 -11.19
C MET A 1 6.06 3.60 -10.99
N VAL A 2 5.39 3.63 -9.86
CA VAL A 2 4.53 4.75 -9.48
C VAL A 2 5.38 5.98 -9.19
N LYS A 3 4.96 7.14 -9.69
CA LYS A 3 5.63 8.42 -9.45
C LYS A 3 4.88 9.19 -8.37
N LEU A 4 5.60 9.63 -7.35
CA LEU A 4 5.02 10.39 -6.24
C LEU A 4 4.26 11.63 -6.74
N GLN A 5 4.82 12.36 -7.72
CA GLN A 5 4.21 13.60 -8.19
C GLN A 5 2.77 13.40 -8.68
N LYS A 6 2.49 12.26 -9.34
CA LYS A 6 1.12 11.95 -9.77
C LYS A 6 0.16 11.82 -8.59
N LEU A 7 0.64 11.22 -7.50
CA LEU A 7 -0.19 11.07 -6.29
C LEU A 7 -0.40 12.42 -5.61
N LEU A 8 0.65 13.24 -5.52
CA LEU A 8 0.52 14.59 -4.96
C LEU A 8 -0.46 15.43 -5.77
N ASP A 9 -0.38 15.35 -7.10
CA ASP A 9 -1.31 16.06 -7.99
C ASP A 9 -2.75 15.55 -7.80
N GLY A 10 -2.92 14.29 -7.44
CA GLY A 10 -4.22 13.68 -7.12
C GLY A 10 -4.72 13.98 -5.71
N GLY A 11 -3.99 14.76 -4.92
CA GLY A 11 -4.41 15.17 -3.59
C GLY A 11 -3.94 14.26 -2.45
N TYR A 12 -3.16 13.22 -2.72
CA TYR A 12 -2.59 12.38 -1.66
C TYR A 12 -1.52 13.18 -0.91
N GLU A 13 -1.64 13.26 0.41
CA GLU A 13 -0.76 14.11 1.21
C GLU A 13 -0.22 13.43 2.47
N PHE A 14 -0.61 12.21 2.73
CA PHE A 14 -0.18 11.45 3.91
C PHE A 14 0.24 10.06 3.47
N PHE A 15 1.48 9.66 3.78
CA PHE A 15 2.06 8.40 3.32
C PHE A 15 2.53 7.58 4.51
N THR A 16 2.24 6.29 4.49
CA THR A 16 2.69 5.35 5.51
C THR A 16 2.86 3.96 4.89
N GLY A 17 3.57 3.08 5.56
CA GLY A 17 3.73 1.71 5.08
C GLY A 17 4.89 1.00 5.71
N VAL A 18 5.16 -0.19 5.19
CA VAL A 18 6.32 -1.01 5.57
C VAL A 18 7.27 -1.05 4.38
N PRO A 19 8.51 -0.58 4.53
CA PRO A 19 9.45 -0.51 3.42
C PRO A 19 9.69 -1.86 2.74
N ASP A 20 9.76 -1.83 1.43
CA ASP A 20 10.07 -2.97 0.59
C ASP A 20 11.08 -2.54 -0.48
N SER A 21 12.13 -3.35 -0.69
CA SER A 21 13.17 -3.01 -1.65
C SER A 21 12.64 -2.84 -3.08
N GLY A 22 11.56 -3.53 -3.43
CA GLY A 22 10.92 -3.38 -4.73
C GLY A 22 10.23 -2.03 -4.92
N LEU A 23 9.95 -1.31 -3.84
CA LEU A 23 9.35 0.02 -3.85
C LEU A 23 10.36 1.11 -3.48
N LYS A 24 11.65 0.79 -3.39
CA LYS A 24 12.66 1.73 -2.94
C LYS A 24 12.64 3.06 -3.70
N PRO A 25 12.58 3.10 -5.04
CA PRO A 25 12.53 4.39 -5.74
C PRO A 25 11.35 5.26 -5.33
N PHE A 26 10.19 4.67 -5.14
CA PHE A 26 8.99 5.38 -4.69
C PHE A 26 9.13 5.90 -3.25
N ILE A 27 9.64 5.05 -2.35
CA ILE A 27 9.85 5.43 -0.96
C ILE A 27 10.91 6.52 -0.84
N ASP A 28 11.97 6.45 -1.63
CA ASP A 28 13.00 7.50 -1.68
C ASP A 28 12.39 8.85 -2.12
N GLU A 29 11.51 8.86 -3.11
CA GLU A 29 10.80 10.07 -3.52
C GLU A 29 9.99 10.66 -2.36
N ILE A 30 9.28 9.81 -1.62
CA ILE A 30 8.50 10.24 -0.45
C ILE A 30 9.41 10.92 0.58
N ILE A 31 10.52 10.27 0.94
CA ILE A 31 11.45 10.79 1.93
C ILE A 31 12.05 12.12 1.48
N GLU A 32 12.49 12.21 0.24
CA GLU A 32 13.12 13.40 -0.31
C GLU A 32 12.14 14.58 -0.44
N SER A 33 10.87 14.32 -0.68
CA SER A 33 9.87 15.37 -0.88
C SER A 33 9.51 16.12 0.39
N GLY A 34 9.72 15.52 1.56
CA GLY A 34 9.31 16.09 2.84
C GLY A 34 7.82 16.03 3.13
N VAL A 35 7.03 15.28 2.34
CA VAL A 35 5.61 15.08 2.65
C VAL A 35 5.43 14.33 3.95
N LYS A 36 4.25 14.40 4.56
CA LYS A 36 3.95 13.67 5.79
C LYS A 36 4.10 12.17 5.55
N HIS A 37 5.00 11.56 6.32
CA HIS A 37 5.37 10.17 6.12
C HIS A 37 5.66 9.49 7.46
N ILE A 38 5.03 8.35 7.70
CA ILE A 38 5.25 7.54 8.90
C ILE A 38 5.55 6.11 8.47
N ILE A 39 6.69 5.57 8.91
CA ILE A 39 7.00 4.16 8.71
C ILE A 39 6.31 3.36 9.80
N ALA A 40 5.50 2.37 9.39
CA ALA A 40 4.75 1.53 10.31
C ALA A 40 5.56 0.32 10.75
N THR A 41 5.19 -0.27 11.87
CA THR A 41 5.83 -1.51 12.38
C THR A 41 5.34 -2.75 11.64
N ASN A 42 4.11 -2.72 11.13
CA ASN A 42 3.55 -3.76 10.28
C ASN A 42 2.43 -3.18 9.43
N GLU A 43 1.96 -3.96 8.48
CA GLU A 43 0.98 -3.50 7.50
C GLU A 43 -0.37 -3.16 8.13
N GLY A 44 -0.80 -3.91 9.13
CA GLY A 44 -2.05 -3.62 9.84
C GLY A 44 -2.00 -2.26 10.55
N GLN A 45 -0.86 -1.94 11.17
CA GLN A 45 -0.66 -0.62 11.76
C GLN A 45 -0.71 0.47 10.69
N ALA A 46 -0.11 0.22 9.53
CA ALA A 46 -0.12 1.19 8.44
C ALA A 46 -1.56 1.54 8.02
N ILE A 47 -2.44 0.54 7.90
CA ILE A 47 -3.84 0.79 7.59
C ILE A 47 -4.50 1.65 8.67
N GLY A 48 -4.27 1.34 9.95
CA GLY A 48 -4.82 2.14 11.06
C GLY A 48 -4.35 3.59 11.03
N ILE A 49 -3.07 3.82 10.76
CA ILE A 49 -2.50 5.17 10.64
C ILE A 49 -3.16 5.91 9.47
N ALA A 50 -3.28 5.25 8.32
CA ALA A 50 -3.89 5.85 7.13
C ALA A 50 -5.36 6.19 7.34
N VAL A 51 -6.11 5.30 7.98
CA VAL A 51 -7.52 5.57 8.32
C VAL A 51 -7.63 6.78 9.25
N GLY A 52 -6.75 6.89 10.24
CA GLY A 52 -6.71 8.07 11.12
C GLY A 52 -6.49 9.37 10.34
N ALA A 53 -5.59 9.36 9.36
CA ALA A 53 -5.37 10.51 8.48
C ALA A 53 -6.63 10.85 7.67
N GLU A 54 -7.29 9.84 7.10
CA GLU A 54 -8.53 10.03 6.32
C GLU A 54 -9.63 10.65 7.18
N LEU A 55 -9.75 10.23 8.44
CA LEU A 55 -10.76 10.75 9.37
C LEU A 55 -10.61 12.24 9.64
N VAL A 56 -9.41 12.79 9.52
CA VAL A 56 -9.17 14.24 9.66
C VAL A 56 -9.03 14.94 8.31
N GLY A 57 -9.46 14.30 7.24
CA GLY A 57 -9.56 14.92 5.91
C GLY A 57 -8.28 14.88 5.07
N LYS A 58 -7.32 14.02 5.43
CA LYS A 58 -6.07 13.87 4.67
C LYS A 58 -6.12 12.60 3.83
N LYS A 59 -5.99 12.77 2.53
CA LYS A 59 -6.00 11.66 1.58
C LYS A 59 -4.69 10.87 1.71
N SER A 60 -4.80 9.56 1.99
CA SER A 60 -3.66 8.75 2.41
C SER A 60 -3.30 7.64 1.44
N CYS A 61 -2.03 7.27 1.46
CA CYS A 61 -1.45 6.18 0.68
C CYS A 61 -0.68 5.24 1.61
N VAL A 62 -0.90 3.95 1.46
CA VAL A 62 -0.17 2.89 2.17
C VAL A 62 0.64 2.10 1.16
N TYR A 63 1.94 2.01 1.36
CA TYR A 63 2.81 1.16 0.55
C TYR A 63 3.18 -0.11 1.31
N LEU A 64 3.29 -1.22 0.61
CA LEU A 64 3.63 -2.52 1.20
C LEU A 64 4.06 -3.52 0.13
N GLN A 65 4.73 -4.57 0.56
CA GLN A 65 4.98 -5.73 -0.29
C GLN A 65 3.71 -6.60 -0.34
N ASN A 66 3.48 -7.32 -1.43
CA ASN A 66 2.29 -8.18 -1.54
C ASN A 66 2.21 -9.26 -0.46
N SER A 67 3.34 -9.71 0.10
CA SER A 67 3.33 -10.62 1.24
C SER A 67 2.63 -10.03 2.47
N GLY A 68 2.59 -8.70 2.57
CA GLY A 68 1.91 -7.99 3.67
C GLY A 68 0.39 -7.96 3.54
N LEU A 69 -0.17 -8.38 2.41
CA LEU A 69 -1.63 -8.39 2.22
C LEU A 69 -2.35 -9.25 3.27
N GLY A 70 -1.72 -10.35 3.70
CA GLY A 70 -2.29 -11.17 4.75
C GLY A 70 -2.55 -10.41 6.06
N ASN A 71 -1.75 -9.39 6.34
CA ASN A 71 -1.84 -8.58 7.56
C ASN A 71 -2.89 -7.46 7.47
N ILE A 72 -3.47 -7.23 6.30
CA ILE A 72 -4.42 -6.13 6.10
C ILE A 72 -5.82 -6.59 5.70
N ILE A 73 -6.03 -7.87 5.46
CA ILE A 73 -7.35 -8.37 5.07
C ILE A 73 -8.39 -8.02 6.13
N ASN A 74 -8.08 -8.22 7.41
CA ASN A 74 -9.01 -7.86 8.46
C ASN A 74 -9.30 -6.35 8.53
N PRO A 75 -8.32 -5.44 8.61
CA PRO A 75 -8.65 -4.02 8.63
C PRO A 75 -9.31 -3.52 7.34
N LEU A 76 -9.04 -4.12 6.19
CA LEU A 76 -9.75 -3.75 4.96
C LEU A 76 -11.22 -4.17 5.02
N THR A 77 -11.51 -5.40 5.43
CA THR A 77 -12.86 -5.95 5.44
C THR A 77 -13.70 -5.50 6.64
N SER A 78 -13.06 -5.19 7.76
CA SER A 78 -13.75 -4.82 9.01
C SER A 78 -13.83 -3.32 9.25
N LEU A 79 -12.91 -2.54 8.68
CA LEU A 79 -12.82 -1.11 8.93
C LEU A 79 -12.99 -0.29 7.64
N CYS A 80 -12.13 -0.51 6.65
CA CYS A 80 -12.10 0.34 5.46
C CYS A 80 -13.38 0.21 4.63
N ILE A 81 -13.70 -0.99 4.20
CA ILE A 81 -14.86 -1.23 3.32
C ILE A 81 -16.18 -0.87 3.99
N PRO A 82 -16.47 -1.35 5.23
CA PRO A 82 -17.77 -1.05 5.86
C PRO A 82 -17.99 0.44 6.14
N TYR A 83 -16.93 1.20 6.41
CA TYR A 83 -17.03 2.62 6.75
C TYR A 83 -16.66 3.54 5.59
N ASP A 84 -16.49 2.99 4.40
CA ASP A 84 -16.22 3.76 3.17
C ASP A 84 -14.97 4.65 3.29
N ILE A 85 -13.90 4.11 3.84
CA ILE A 85 -12.59 4.77 3.98
C ILE A 85 -11.59 3.96 3.17
N HIS A 86 -11.03 4.56 2.11
CA HIS A 86 -10.28 3.80 1.11
C HIS A 86 -8.88 4.39 0.86
N PRO A 87 -7.91 4.20 1.78
CA PRO A 87 -6.53 4.55 1.47
C PRO A 87 -6.07 3.91 0.16
N LEU A 88 -5.24 4.60 -0.61
CA LEU A 88 -4.61 4.02 -1.79
C LEU A 88 -3.55 3.03 -1.34
N LEU A 89 -3.60 1.81 -1.84
CA LEU A 89 -2.55 0.81 -1.60
C LEU A 89 -1.59 0.82 -2.80
N VAL A 90 -0.30 1.01 -2.53
CA VAL A 90 0.77 0.84 -3.51
C VAL A 90 1.52 -0.42 -3.12
N ILE A 91 1.34 -1.47 -3.91
CA ILE A 91 1.75 -2.83 -3.57
C ILE A 91 2.92 -3.25 -4.45
N GLY A 92 4.07 -3.53 -3.83
CA GLY A 92 5.21 -4.10 -4.53
C GLY A 92 5.00 -5.59 -4.77
N HIS A 93 4.91 -5.97 -6.04
CA HIS A 93 4.66 -7.35 -6.43
C HIS A 93 5.95 -8.17 -6.38
N ARG A 94 5.91 -9.28 -5.65
CA ARG A 94 6.96 -10.28 -5.58
C ARG A 94 6.40 -11.65 -5.94
N HIS A 95 7.14 -12.41 -6.75
CA HIS A 95 6.63 -13.68 -7.26
C HIS A 95 7.72 -14.76 -7.45
N THR A 96 8.93 -14.39 -7.83
CA THR A 96 9.90 -15.36 -8.34
C THR A 96 10.57 -16.23 -7.28
N LEU A 97 10.75 -15.73 -6.06
CA LEU A 97 11.29 -16.55 -4.98
C LEU A 97 10.22 -17.47 -4.41
N LEU A 98 10.62 -18.65 -3.94
CA LEU A 98 9.70 -19.66 -3.45
C LEU A 98 8.72 -19.11 -2.40
N GLN A 99 9.21 -18.32 -1.45
CA GLN A 99 8.39 -17.75 -0.39
C GLN A 99 7.39 -16.68 -0.89
N HIS A 100 7.56 -16.19 -2.11
CA HIS A 100 6.69 -15.17 -2.69
C HIS A 100 5.74 -15.72 -3.76
N LYS A 101 5.94 -16.97 -4.16
CA LYS A 101 5.26 -17.51 -5.33
C LYS A 101 3.73 -17.53 -5.17
N ILE A 102 3.24 -18.06 -4.07
CA ILE A 102 1.80 -18.19 -3.85
C ILE A 102 1.13 -16.82 -3.79
N MET A 103 1.65 -15.89 -2.97
CA MET A 103 1.06 -14.57 -2.87
C MET A 103 1.18 -13.80 -4.19
N GLY A 104 2.27 -13.99 -4.92
CA GLY A 104 2.45 -13.37 -6.25
C GLY A 104 1.41 -13.84 -7.27
N GLU A 105 0.92 -15.06 -7.13
CA GLU A 105 -0.12 -15.59 -8.02
C GLU A 105 -1.53 -15.10 -7.66
N VAL A 106 -1.76 -14.71 -6.40
CA VAL A 106 -3.12 -14.42 -5.90
C VAL A 106 -3.35 -12.99 -5.42
N ASP A 107 -2.34 -12.14 -5.38
CA ASP A 107 -2.45 -10.81 -4.77
C ASP A 107 -3.60 -9.97 -5.36
N ASP A 108 -3.68 -9.86 -6.67
CA ASP A 108 -4.74 -9.12 -7.34
C ASP A 108 -6.12 -9.77 -7.12
N ASP A 109 -6.19 -11.09 -7.27
CA ASP A 109 -7.44 -11.83 -7.07
C ASP A 109 -7.95 -11.73 -5.63
N LEU A 110 -7.03 -11.69 -4.66
CA LEU A 110 -7.38 -11.56 -3.25
C LEU A 110 -8.06 -10.22 -2.97
N LEU A 111 -7.52 -9.13 -3.51
CA LEU A 111 -8.11 -7.80 -3.37
C LEU A 111 -9.47 -7.71 -4.07
N LYS A 112 -9.57 -8.28 -5.26
CA LYS A 112 -10.86 -8.35 -5.98
C LYS A 112 -11.89 -9.16 -5.22
N LEU A 113 -11.49 -10.27 -4.62
CA LEU A 113 -12.40 -11.14 -3.86
C LEU A 113 -13.02 -10.40 -2.67
N ILE A 114 -12.26 -9.60 -1.95
CA ILE A 114 -12.79 -8.83 -0.82
C ILE A 114 -13.47 -7.53 -1.24
N GLY A 115 -13.36 -7.14 -2.50
CA GLY A 115 -14.01 -5.93 -3.03
C GLY A 115 -13.25 -4.63 -2.77
N TYR A 116 -11.96 -4.69 -2.47
CA TYR A 116 -11.16 -3.49 -2.33
C TYR A 116 -10.62 -3.06 -3.69
N THR A 117 -10.86 -1.83 -4.11
CA THR A 117 -10.58 -1.38 -5.46
C THR A 117 -9.52 -0.29 -5.58
N ASN A 118 -9.17 0.40 -4.48
CA ASN A 118 -8.23 1.52 -4.53
C ASN A 118 -6.79 1.05 -4.32
N TYR A 119 -6.21 0.44 -5.34
CA TYR A 119 -4.83 -0.05 -5.26
C TYR A 119 -4.12 -0.04 -6.61
N ILE A 120 -2.79 -0.02 -6.53
CA ILE A 120 -1.89 -0.16 -7.67
C ILE A 120 -0.90 -1.27 -7.33
N ILE A 121 -0.77 -2.28 -8.20
CA ILE A 121 0.25 -3.30 -8.06
C ILE A 121 1.44 -2.91 -8.94
N VAL A 122 2.58 -2.70 -8.30
CA VAL A 122 3.82 -2.33 -8.98
C VAL A 122 4.59 -3.59 -9.32
N ARG A 123 4.65 -3.92 -10.59
CA ARG A 123 5.37 -5.08 -11.12
C ARG A 123 6.68 -4.59 -11.72
N GLY A 124 7.79 -4.93 -11.07
CA GLY A 124 9.11 -4.64 -11.60
C GLY A 124 9.58 -5.69 -12.60
N ASP A 125 10.59 -5.34 -13.39
CA ASP A 125 11.21 -6.29 -14.31
C ASP A 125 11.92 -7.42 -13.57
N ASN A 126 12.37 -7.16 -12.35
CA ASN A 126 13.04 -8.11 -11.47
C ASN A 126 12.16 -8.38 -10.24
N ASN A 127 11.20 -9.27 -10.40
CA ASN A 127 10.29 -9.66 -9.31
C ASN A 127 10.95 -10.68 -8.39
N VAL A 128 12.07 -10.34 -7.84
CA VAL A 128 12.83 -11.23 -6.97
C VAL A 128 12.46 -11.07 -5.50
#